data_56681a3e706ce7f228b45a50cc3b9675
#
_entry.id   56681a3e706ce7f228b45a50cc3b9675
#
_cell.length_a   1.000
_cell.length_b   1.000
_cell.length_c   1.000
_cell.angle_alpha   90.00
_cell.angle_beta   90.00
_cell.angle_gamma   90.00
#
_symmetry.space_group_name_H-M   'P 1'
#
loop_
_entity.id
_entity.type
_entity.pdbx_description
1 polymer ?
#
loop_
_entity_poly.entity_id
_entity_poly.type
_entity_poly.pdbx_seq_one_letter_code
_entity_poly.pdbx_strand_id
1 'polypeptide(L)'
;MKTPSEQEKPLKREYDDSFVVTPEYRASLPDVQNSGDSEMEGAKVPILQVGISGFKLPLRFVGPDGENLAVETKVTGTVSLDADKKGINMSRIIRIFYEYKDEVFSPEILAEILTHYKNKLDSKEARIKADFSYPMIQRSLRSGLEGYQYYGCSFEGLIDRADRVRKIIHFDFVYSSACPCASELSEHARQTRDLLAIPHSQRSKARVSVEVHPDRELSLLELRDMCIQALTTETQVMVRREDEQAFAEMNGAEVKFVEDAARLLYAQLSDDSRIIDFRVVCSHFESLHSHDAVAVLCRGIDGGFRAEYEDFSNLIV
;
A
#
# COMPACT_ATOMS: atom_id res chain seq x y z
N MET A 1 -27.68 -39.32 -44.12
CA MET A 1 -26.74 -39.06 -45.21
C MET A 1 -26.41 -37.57 -45.17
N LYS A 2 -25.27 -37.18 -44.62
CA LYS A 2 -24.76 -35.80 -44.68
C LYS A 2 -24.21 -35.58 -46.12
N THR A 3 -24.66 -34.51 -46.74
CA THR A 3 -24.17 -34.06 -48.06
C THR A 3 -22.66 -33.71 -47.99
N PRO A 4 -21.87 -34.10 -49.00
CA PRO A 4 -20.43 -33.78 -48.97
C PRO A 4 -20.17 -32.36 -49.39
N SER A 5 -19.15 -31.77 -48.79
CA SER A 5 -18.32 -30.62 -49.25
C SER A 5 -18.89 -29.22 -49.13
N GLU A 6 -18.81 -28.67 -47.92
CA GLU A 6 -18.13 -27.38 -47.79
C GLU A 6 -16.67 -27.70 -47.42
N GLN A 7 -15.78 -27.64 -48.38
CA GLN A 7 -14.33 -27.69 -48.12
C GLN A 7 -14.01 -26.47 -47.22
N GLU A 8 -13.67 -26.73 -45.97
CA GLU A 8 -13.14 -25.71 -45.07
C GLU A 8 -11.93 -25.06 -45.78
N LYS A 9 -12.07 -23.77 -46.12
CA LYS A 9 -10.94 -23.02 -46.64
C LYS A 9 -9.82 -23.06 -45.62
N PRO A 10 -8.56 -23.35 -46.02
CA PRO A 10 -7.44 -23.39 -45.10
C PRO A 10 -7.33 -22.03 -44.39
N LEU A 11 -7.24 -22.06 -43.04
CA LEU A 11 -7.07 -20.87 -42.23
C LEU A 11 -5.79 -20.14 -42.62
N LYS A 12 -5.90 -18.86 -42.99
CA LYS A 12 -4.74 -18.00 -43.23
C LYS A 12 -4.06 -17.75 -41.88
N ARG A 13 -2.73 -17.97 -41.84
CA ARG A 13 -1.87 -17.66 -40.68
C ARG A 13 -1.09 -16.36 -40.94
N GLU A 14 -1.79 -15.33 -41.33
CA GLU A 14 -1.24 -14.01 -41.68
C GLU A 14 -1.93 -12.96 -40.79
N TYR A 15 -1.14 -11.99 -40.33
CA TYR A 15 -1.69 -10.77 -39.68
C TYR A 15 -2.02 -9.77 -40.80
N ASP A 16 -3.25 -9.32 -40.88
CA ASP A 16 -3.69 -8.31 -41.84
C ASP A 16 -3.67 -6.93 -41.14
N ASP A 17 -2.57 -6.21 -41.32
CA ASP A 17 -2.35 -4.86 -40.77
C ASP A 17 -3.18 -3.80 -41.50
N SER A 18 -3.75 -4.12 -42.65
CA SER A 18 -4.65 -3.25 -43.43
C SER A 18 -6.12 -3.35 -42.98
N PHE A 19 -6.48 -4.33 -42.16
CA PHE A 19 -7.86 -4.56 -41.73
C PHE A 19 -8.35 -3.47 -40.80
N VAL A 20 -9.41 -2.77 -41.23
CA VAL A 20 -10.07 -1.71 -40.45
C VAL A 20 -11.32 -2.27 -39.79
N VAL A 21 -11.37 -2.17 -38.44
CA VAL A 21 -12.54 -2.59 -37.65
C VAL A 21 -13.69 -1.60 -37.84
N THR A 22 -14.76 -2.02 -38.52
CA THR A 22 -16.00 -1.25 -38.63
C THR A 22 -16.91 -1.41 -37.41
N PRO A 23 -17.89 -0.52 -37.18
CA PRO A 23 -18.90 -0.70 -36.13
C PRO A 23 -19.67 -2.03 -36.27
N GLU A 24 -20.01 -2.44 -37.49
CA GLU A 24 -20.74 -3.67 -37.78
C GLU A 24 -19.87 -4.90 -37.46
N TYR A 25 -18.59 -4.89 -37.84
CA TYR A 25 -17.67 -5.96 -37.48
C TYR A 25 -17.52 -6.07 -35.96
N ARG A 26 -17.36 -4.92 -35.26
CA ARG A 26 -17.26 -4.89 -33.80
C ARG A 26 -18.51 -5.47 -33.13
N ALA A 27 -19.71 -5.19 -33.64
CA ALA A 27 -20.96 -5.74 -33.14
C ALA A 27 -21.11 -7.26 -33.37
N SER A 28 -20.39 -7.80 -34.37
CA SER A 28 -20.40 -9.25 -34.69
C SER A 28 -19.44 -10.07 -33.83
N LEU A 29 -18.55 -9.41 -33.05
CA LEU A 29 -17.61 -10.12 -32.18
C LEU A 29 -18.33 -10.86 -31.04
N PRO A 30 -18.03 -12.13 -30.78
CA PRO A 30 -18.69 -12.88 -29.72
C PRO A 30 -18.33 -12.30 -28.34
N ASP A 31 -19.34 -12.17 -27.47
CA ASP A 31 -19.18 -11.77 -26.07
C ASP A 31 -19.60 -12.93 -25.16
N VAL A 32 -18.67 -13.84 -24.90
CA VAL A 32 -18.91 -15.05 -24.07
C VAL A 32 -19.23 -14.71 -22.62
N GLN A 33 -18.83 -13.55 -22.15
CA GLN A 33 -19.05 -13.15 -20.74
C GLN A 33 -20.48 -12.66 -20.49
N ASN A 34 -21.12 -12.06 -21.50
CA ASN A 34 -22.45 -11.48 -21.41
C ASN A 34 -23.50 -12.23 -22.26
N SER A 35 -23.11 -13.27 -23.00
CA SER A 35 -24.06 -14.10 -23.74
C SER A 35 -24.82 -15.00 -22.78
N GLY A 36 -26.16 -14.87 -22.74
CA GLY A 36 -27.04 -15.68 -21.89
C GLY A 36 -27.00 -17.19 -22.15
N ASP A 37 -26.42 -17.60 -23.30
CA ASP A 37 -26.33 -19.00 -23.74
C ASP A 37 -25.05 -19.71 -23.26
N SER A 38 -24.13 -19.02 -22.60
CA SER A 38 -22.90 -19.66 -22.13
C SER A 38 -23.11 -20.31 -20.75
N GLU A 39 -23.10 -21.63 -20.69
CA GLU A 39 -23.16 -22.37 -19.42
C GLU A 39 -21.95 -21.99 -18.53
N MET A 40 -22.24 -21.74 -17.25
CA MET A 40 -21.19 -21.61 -16.22
C MET A 40 -20.70 -23.02 -15.86
N GLU A 41 -19.38 -23.18 -15.85
CA GLU A 41 -18.76 -24.39 -15.34
C GLU A 41 -18.61 -24.30 -13.82
N GLY A 42 -18.89 -25.39 -13.12
CA GLY A 42 -18.75 -25.50 -11.66
C GLY A 42 -19.93 -24.98 -10.85
N ALA A 43 -19.67 -24.58 -9.62
CA ALA A 43 -20.69 -24.15 -8.68
C ALA A 43 -21.21 -22.74 -8.99
N LYS A 44 -22.52 -22.56 -8.94
CA LYS A 44 -23.17 -21.24 -9.08
C LYS A 44 -23.14 -20.50 -7.74
N VAL A 45 -21.98 -19.92 -7.41
CA VAL A 45 -21.76 -19.14 -6.19
C VAL A 45 -21.19 -17.77 -6.55
N PRO A 46 -21.44 -16.72 -5.75
CA PRO A 46 -20.84 -15.41 -6.00
C PRO A 46 -19.32 -15.48 -5.79
N ILE A 47 -18.57 -14.73 -6.60
CA ILE A 47 -17.13 -14.53 -6.41
C ILE A 47 -16.96 -13.22 -5.64
N LEU A 48 -16.29 -13.30 -4.48
CA LEU A 48 -16.13 -12.14 -3.60
C LEU A 48 -15.18 -11.09 -4.18
N GLN A 49 -14.11 -11.54 -4.87
CA GLN A 49 -13.16 -10.66 -5.53
C GLN A 49 -12.71 -11.27 -6.85
N VAL A 50 -12.93 -10.57 -7.94
CA VAL A 50 -12.45 -10.91 -9.30
C VAL A 50 -11.94 -9.65 -9.97
N GLY A 51 -10.80 -9.71 -10.64
CA GLY A 51 -10.21 -8.52 -11.25
C GLY A 51 -8.76 -8.71 -11.69
N ILE A 52 -8.00 -7.64 -11.68
CA ILE A 52 -6.62 -7.60 -12.14
C ILE A 52 -5.70 -7.26 -10.98
N SER A 53 -4.59 -7.98 -10.87
CA SER A 53 -3.56 -7.72 -9.87
C SER A 53 -2.26 -7.29 -10.52
N GLY A 54 -1.66 -6.24 -9.99
CA GLY A 54 -0.29 -5.84 -10.25
C GLY A 54 -0.03 -5.20 -11.61
N PHE A 55 -1.02 -4.58 -12.27
CA PHE A 55 -0.72 -3.77 -13.45
C PHE A 55 -0.03 -2.46 -13.03
N LYS A 56 0.88 -1.99 -13.89
CA LYS A 56 1.69 -0.83 -13.59
C LYS A 56 1.37 0.32 -14.53
N LEU A 57 1.35 1.53 -13.97
CA LEU A 57 1.28 2.78 -14.73
C LEU A 57 1.93 3.91 -13.92
N PRO A 58 2.43 4.97 -14.59
CA PRO A 58 2.83 6.19 -13.88
C PRO A 58 1.58 6.95 -13.45
N LEU A 59 1.44 7.21 -12.14
CA LEU A 59 0.44 8.13 -11.60
C LEU A 59 1.09 9.43 -11.18
N ARG A 60 0.33 10.52 -11.22
CA ARG A 60 0.80 11.84 -10.79
C ARG A 60 0.45 12.05 -9.32
N PHE A 61 1.44 12.48 -8.56
CA PHE A 61 1.29 12.87 -7.16
C PHE A 61 1.79 14.30 -6.99
N VAL A 62 1.37 14.97 -5.92
CA VAL A 62 2.02 16.22 -5.50
C VAL A 62 3.42 15.86 -5.01
N GLY A 63 4.46 16.38 -5.65
CA GLY A 63 5.84 16.16 -5.22
C GLY A 63 6.22 17.00 -3.99
N PRO A 64 7.41 16.76 -3.41
CA PRO A 64 7.86 17.44 -2.20
C PRO A 64 8.13 18.94 -2.41
N ASP A 65 8.25 19.41 -3.64
CA ASP A 65 8.38 20.81 -4.06
C ASP A 65 7.04 21.45 -4.45
N GLY A 66 5.94 20.72 -4.35
CA GLY A 66 4.60 21.13 -4.77
C GLY A 66 4.30 20.94 -6.26
N GLU A 67 5.28 20.53 -7.06
CA GLU A 67 5.10 20.20 -8.47
C GLU A 67 4.58 18.77 -8.65
N ASN A 68 3.99 18.47 -9.80
CA ASN A 68 3.49 17.15 -10.07
C ASN A 68 4.63 16.17 -10.38
N LEU A 69 4.68 15.09 -9.63
CA LEU A 69 5.64 14.00 -9.77
C LEU A 69 4.95 12.74 -10.33
N ALA A 70 5.48 12.20 -11.44
CA ALA A 70 5.03 10.90 -11.95
C ALA A 70 5.76 9.76 -11.22
N VAL A 71 5.01 8.88 -10.57
CA VAL A 71 5.55 7.74 -9.80
C VAL A 71 5.03 6.43 -10.38
N GLU A 72 5.95 5.47 -10.63
CA GLU A 72 5.52 4.12 -10.99
C GLU A 72 4.65 3.54 -9.88
N THR A 73 3.43 3.20 -10.24
CA THR A 73 2.42 2.69 -9.30
C THR A 73 1.96 1.32 -9.75
N LYS A 74 1.94 0.37 -8.83
CA LYS A 74 1.42 -0.98 -9.02
C LYS A 74 0.00 -1.06 -8.50
N VAL A 75 -0.97 -1.33 -9.36
CA VAL A 75 -2.39 -1.31 -9.03
C VAL A 75 -2.99 -2.70 -9.07
N THR A 76 -3.78 -3.03 -8.06
CA THR A 76 -4.67 -4.18 -8.00
C THR A 76 -6.10 -3.67 -7.87
N GLY A 77 -6.97 -4.06 -8.82
CA GLY A 77 -8.38 -3.66 -8.82
C GLY A 77 -9.29 -4.86 -8.94
N THR A 78 -10.23 -5.02 -8.02
CA THR A 78 -11.17 -6.14 -7.96
C THR A 78 -12.59 -5.66 -7.69
N VAL A 79 -13.55 -6.45 -8.14
CA VAL A 79 -14.98 -6.25 -7.88
C VAL A 79 -15.64 -7.56 -7.45
N SER A 80 -16.82 -7.48 -6.86
CA SER A 80 -17.65 -8.65 -6.61
C SER A 80 -18.36 -9.10 -7.90
N LEU A 81 -18.62 -10.41 -8.04
CA LEU A 81 -19.38 -10.98 -9.14
C LEU A 81 -20.51 -11.82 -8.59
N ASP A 82 -21.72 -11.55 -9.06
CA ASP A 82 -22.92 -12.29 -8.65
C ASP A 82 -22.93 -13.73 -9.21
N ALA A 83 -23.65 -14.62 -8.54
CA ALA A 83 -23.67 -16.05 -8.85
C ALA A 83 -24.29 -16.39 -10.22
N ASP A 84 -25.03 -15.48 -10.81
CA ASP A 84 -25.68 -15.62 -12.13
C ASP A 84 -24.84 -15.06 -13.28
N LYS A 85 -23.72 -14.42 -12.98
CA LYS A 85 -22.80 -13.83 -13.99
C LYS A 85 -21.61 -14.74 -14.24
N LYS A 86 -21.31 -15.03 -15.52
CA LYS A 86 -20.18 -15.87 -15.91
C LYS A 86 -18.82 -15.22 -15.66
N GLY A 87 -18.70 -13.92 -15.84
CA GLY A 87 -17.43 -13.20 -15.70
C GLY A 87 -17.58 -11.69 -15.80
N ILE A 88 -16.45 -10.98 -15.65
CA ILE A 88 -16.34 -9.54 -15.87
C ILE A 88 -15.42 -9.22 -17.04
N ASN A 89 -15.62 -8.07 -17.65
CA ASN A 89 -14.69 -7.58 -18.68
C ASN A 89 -13.45 -6.97 -18.02
N MET A 90 -12.40 -7.79 -17.83
CA MET A 90 -11.14 -7.41 -17.16
C MET A 90 -10.50 -6.16 -17.77
N SER A 91 -10.59 -5.96 -19.10
CA SER A 91 -10.02 -4.79 -19.75
C SER A 91 -10.70 -3.46 -19.36
N ARG A 92 -11.93 -3.51 -18.86
CA ARG A 92 -12.62 -2.31 -18.36
C ARG A 92 -11.96 -1.77 -17.11
N ILE A 93 -11.43 -2.65 -16.24
CA ILE A 93 -10.71 -2.25 -15.02
C ILE A 93 -9.55 -1.31 -15.38
N ILE A 94 -8.69 -1.75 -16.32
CA ILE A 94 -7.56 -0.93 -16.76
C ILE A 94 -8.03 0.35 -17.44
N ARG A 95 -9.00 0.26 -18.37
CA ARG A 95 -9.48 1.42 -19.12
C ARG A 95 -10.08 2.51 -18.23
N ILE A 96 -10.86 2.12 -17.21
CA ILE A 96 -11.42 3.08 -16.26
C ILE A 96 -10.29 3.79 -15.51
N PHE A 97 -9.26 3.05 -15.08
CA PHE A 97 -8.12 3.65 -14.38
C PHE A 97 -7.36 4.64 -15.27
N TYR A 98 -7.21 4.34 -16.55
CA TYR A 98 -6.58 5.25 -17.53
C TYR A 98 -7.39 6.52 -17.82
N GLU A 99 -8.69 6.58 -17.50
CA GLU A 99 -9.49 7.79 -17.58
C GLU A 99 -8.98 8.87 -16.60
N TYR A 100 -8.32 8.45 -15.49
CA TYR A 100 -7.78 9.31 -14.44
C TYR A 100 -6.26 9.52 -14.50
N LYS A 101 -5.59 9.07 -15.56
CA LYS A 101 -4.10 9.09 -15.66
C LYS A 101 -3.48 10.49 -15.56
N ASP A 102 -4.24 11.53 -15.88
CA ASP A 102 -3.80 12.93 -15.91
C ASP A 102 -4.17 13.70 -14.63
N GLU A 103 -4.98 13.11 -13.77
CA GLU A 103 -5.35 13.66 -12.47
C GLU A 103 -4.21 13.49 -11.44
N VAL A 104 -4.20 14.35 -10.42
CA VAL A 104 -3.32 14.17 -9.26
C VAL A 104 -3.93 13.11 -8.36
N PHE A 105 -3.25 11.96 -8.28
CA PHE A 105 -3.77 10.78 -7.61
C PHE A 105 -3.82 10.96 -6.10
N SER A 106 -4.98 10.70 -5.52
CA SER A 106 -5.26 10.85 -4.10
C SER A 106 -6.27 9.79 -3.64
N PRO A 107 -6.51 9.62 -2.34
CA PRO A 107 -7.60 8.78 -1.84
C PRO A 107 -8.98 9.18 -2.36
N GLU A 108 -9.19 10.46 -2.70
CA GLU A 108 -10.45 10.99 -3.26
C GLU A 108 -10.65 10.49 -4.70
N ILE A 109 -9.64 10.65 -5.56
CA ILE A 109 -9.65 10.11 -6.93
C ILE A 109 -9.84 8.59 -6.91
N LEU A 110 -9.22 7.90 -5.95
CA LEU A 110 -9.43 6.47 -5.77
C LEU A 110 -10.90 6.12 -5.48
N ALA A 111 -11.58 6.92 -4.66
CA ALA A 111 -13.00 6.76 -4.36
C ALA A 111 -13.90 6.96 -5.59
N GLU A 112 -13.55 7.91 -6.46
CA GLU A 112 -14.25 8.11 -7.73
C GLU A 112 -14.08 6.91 -8.68
N ILE A 113 -12.85 6.39 -8.80
CA ILE A 113 -12.55 5.20 -9.61
C ILE A 113 -13.35 3.99 -9.10
N LEU A 114 -13.45 3.80 -7.78
CA LEU A 114 -14.26 2.73 -7.18
C LEU A 114 -15.74 2.82 -7.56
N THR A 115 -16.28 4.03 -7.53
CA THR A 115 -17.66 4.28 -7.96
C THR A 115 -17.87 3.95 -9.44
N HIS A 116 -16.91 4.30 -10.30
CA HIS A 116 -16.92 3.93 -11.71
C HIS A 116 -16.81 2.40 -11.90
N TYR A 117 -15.96 1.72 -11.12
CA TYR A 117 -15.86 0.26 -11.18
C TYR A 117 -17.20 -0.40 -10.86
N LYS A 118 -17.82 0.01 -9.75
CA LYS A 118 -19.11 -0.53 -9.32
C LYS A 118 -20.17 -0.36 -10.40
N ASN A 119 -20.26 0.82 -11.00
CA ASN A 119 -21.28 1.15 -12.00
C ASN A 119 -20.99 0.49 -13.37
N LYS A 120 -19.77 0.64 -13.91
CA LYS A 120 -19.45 0.16 -15.27
C LYS A 120 -19.26 -1.35 -15.36
N LEU A 121 -18.95 -2.02 -14.24
CA LEU A 121 -18.83 -3.47 -14.17
C LEU A 121 -20.06 -4.15 -13.58
N ASP A 122 -21.10 -3.37 -13.26
CA ASP A 122 -22.35 -3.85 -12.67
C ASP A 122 -22.08 -4.80 -11.48
N SER A 123 -21.29 -4.31 -10.51
CA SER A 123 -20.87 -5.03 -9.33
C SER A 123 -21.39 -4.37 -8.05
N LYS A 124 -21.49 -5.14 -6.97
CA LYS A 124 -22.00 -4.67 -5.68
C LYS A 124 -20.92 -4.08 -4.79
N GLU A 125 -19.70 -4.55 -4.96
CA GLU A 125 -18.54 -4.15 -4.16
C GLU A 125 -17.32 -3.99 -5.07
N ALA A 126 -16.43 -3.05 -4.73
CA ALA A 126 -15.17 -2.89 -5.43
C ALA A 126 -14.04 -2.57 -4.44
N ARG A 127 -12.82 -2.97 -4.79
CA ARG A 127 -11.61 -2.68 -4.03
C ARG A 127 -10.48 -2.32 -4.99
N ILE A 128 -9.72 -1.30 -4.65
CA ILE A 128 -8.50 -0.91 -5.36
C ILE A 128 -7.40 -0.74 -4.33
N LYS A 129 -6.20 -1.23 -4.66
CA LYS A 129 -4.98 -0.91 -3.94
C LYS A 129 -3.92 -0.46 -4.93
N ALA A 130 -3.32 0.69 -4.66
CA ALA A 130 -2.26 1.29 -5.44
C ALA A 130 -1.00 1.39 -4.58
N ASP A 131 0.03 0.60 -4.91
CA ASP A 131 1.30 0.56 -4.20
C ASP A 131 2.35 1.37 -4.96
N PHE A 132 3.09 2.23 -4.26
CA PHE A 132 4.11 3.10 -4.83
C PHE A 132 5.21 3.43 -3.83
N SER A 133 6.34 3.94 -4.34
CA SER A 133 7.44 4.45 -3.51
C SER A 133 7.49 5.96 -3.65
N TYR A 134 7.21 6.67 -2.55
CA TYR A 134 7.03 8.13 -2.57
C TYR A 134 8.26 8.86 -2.01
N PRO A 135 8.91 9.76 -2.79
CA PRO A 135 10.05 10.53 -2.33
C PRO A 135 9.61 11.73 -1.48
N MET A 136 10.31 11.95 -0.37
CA MET A 136 10.21 13.17 0.44
C MET A 136 11.59 13.74 0.70
N ILE A 137 11.70 15.06 0.81
CA ILE A 137 12.96 15.70 1.19
C ILE A 137 13.17 15.47 2.68
N GLN A 138 14.37 14.98 3.02
CA GLN A 138 14.85 14.84 4.38
C GLN A 138 16.07 15.73 4.57
N ARG A 139 16.11 16.44 5.70
CA ARG A 139 17.27 17.21 6.13
C ARG A 139 18.04 16.44 7.19
N SER A 140 19.37 16.41 7.06
CA SER A 140 20.25 15.87 8.07
C SER A 140 20.17 16.66 9.37
N LEU A 141 20.44 15.96 10.49
CA LEU A 141 20.14 16.39 11.86
C LEU A 141 20.85 17.70 12.28
N ARG A 142 22.08 17.92 11.83
CA ARG A 142 22.91 19.09 12.20
C ARG A 142 23.48 19.83 11.00
N SER A 143 23.95 19.11 9.99
CA SER A 143 24.59 19.74 8.81
C SER A 143 23.57 20.37 7.85
N GLY A 144 22.28 20.01 7.96
CA GLY A 144 21.23 20.55 7.11
C GLY A 144 21.32 20.11 5.64
N LEU A 145 22.06 19.06 5.32
CA LEU A 145 22.10 18.48 3.98
C LEU A 145 20.71 17.94 3.60
N GLU A 146 20.31 18.15 2.38
CA GLU A 146 19.01 17.67 1.86
C GLU A 146 19.20 16.48 0.93
N GLY A 147 18.36 15.45 1.08
CA GLY A 147 18.32 14.29 0.22
C GLY A 147 16.91 13.73 0.10
N TYR A 148 16.69 12.90 -0.90
CA TYR A 148 15.40 12.21 -1.08
C TYR A 148 15.37 10.93 -0.29
N GLN A 149 14.47 10.85 0.70
CA GLN A 149 14.08 9.59 1.35
C GLN A 149 12.85 9.02 0.65
N TYR A 150 12.90 7.73 0.32
CA TYR A 150 11.79 7.04 -0.29
C TYR A 150 11.01 6.22 0.74
N TYR A 151 9.70 6.37 0.72
CA TYR A 151 8.79 5.64 1.62
C TYR A 151 7.88 4.71 0.82
N GLY A 152 7.76 3.47 1.29
CA GLY A 152 6.76 2.55 0.76
C GLY A 152 5.37 3.01 1.18
N CYS A 153 4.52 3.30 0.20
CA CYS A 153 3.18 3.81 0.41
C CYS A 153 2.15 2.99 -0.37
N SER A 154 0.92 2.97 0.13
CA SER A 154 -0.21 2.50 -0.66
C SER A 154 -1.45 3.32 -0.35
N PHE A 155 -2.24 3.62 -1.37
CA PHE A 155 -3.62 4.02 -1.19
C PHE A 155 -4.53 2.82 -1.47
N GLU A 156 -5.42 2.54 -0.54
CA GLU A 156 -6.41 1.49 -0.67
C GLU A 156 -7.80 2.08 -0.50
N GLY A 157 -8.70 1.69 -1.38
CA GLY A 157 -10.09 2.07 -1.30
C GLY A 157 -11.00 0.87 -1.42
N LEU A 158 -12.11 0.90 -0.71
CA LEU A 158 -13.18 -0.09 -0.76
C LEU A 158 -14.51 0.64 -0.87
N ILE A 159 -15.41 0.11 -1.70
CA ILE A 159 -16.81 0.52 -1.74
C ILE A 159 -17.67 -0.71 -1.51
N ASP A 160 -18.58 -0.63 -0.53
CA ASP A 160 -19.45 -1.75 -0.16
C ASP A 160 -20.80 -1.72 -0.91
N ARG A 161 -21.68 -2.67 -0.56
CA ARG A 161 -23.04 -2.80 -1.14
C ARG A 161 -23.94 -1.60 -0.83
N ALA A 162 -23.66 -0.88 0.27
CA ALA A 162 -24.41 0.29 0.71
C ALA A 162 -23.78 1.60 0.21
N ASP A 163 -22.87 1.55 -0.76
CA ASP A 163 -22.11 2.68 -1.31
C ASP A 163 -21.23 3.42 -0.30
N ARG A 164 -20.92 2.78 0.83
CA ARG A 164 -19.99 3.35 1.80
C ARG A 164 -18.57 3.15 1.30
N VAL A 165 -17.84 4.26 1.19
CA VAL A 165 -16.45 4.26 0.76
C VAL A 165 -15.54 4.31 2.00
N ARG A 166 -14.55 3.42 2.03
CA ARG A 166 -13.44 3.47 2.99
C ARG A 166 -12.18 3.91 2.25
N LYS A 167 -11.47 4.89 2.79
CA LYS A 167 -10.19 5.40 2.28
C LYS A 167 -9.10 5.01 3.26
N ILE A 168 -8.12 4.24 2.82
CA ILE A 168 -7.03 3.73 3.66
C ILE A 168 -5.69 4.16 3.07
N ILE A 169 -4.82 4.68 3.92
CA ILE A 169 -3.44 5.01 3.61
C ILE A 169 -2.53 4.03 4.36
N HIS A 170 -1.62 3.38 3.64
CA HIS A 170 -0.54 2.59 4.22
C HIS A 170 0.78 3.34 4.04
N PHE A 171 1.58 3.37 5.08
CA PHE A 171 2.84 4.08 5.11
C PHE A 171 3.89 3.26 5.86
N ASP A 172 5.03 3.01 5.22
CA ASP A 172 6.17 2.30 5.82
C ASP A 172 7.20 3.32 6.30
N PHE A 173 7.42 3.37 7.60
CA PHE A 173 8.39 4.24 8.24
C PHE A 173 9.58 3.43 8.77
N VAL A 174 10.79 3.81 8.37
CA VAL A 174 12.04 3.15 8.78
C VAL A 174 12.76 4.01 9.81
N TYR A 175 13.08 3.40 10.94
CA TYR A 175 13.73 4.07 12.05
C TYR A 175 14.83 3.19 12.67
N SER A 176 15.62 3.76 13.57
CA SER A 176 16.58 3.02 14.40
C SER A 176 15.97 2.74 15.77
N SER A 177 16.25 1.57 16.32
CA SER A 177 15.95 1.24 17.70
C SER A 177 17.18 0.69 18.39
N ALA A 178 17.35 1.01 19.68
CA ALA A 178 18.32 0.43 20.56
C ALA A 178 17.60 -0.23 21.74
N CYS A 179 18.06 -1.38 22.16
CA CYS A 179 17.41 -2.17 23.20
C CYS A 179 17.59 -1.52 24.58
N PRO A 180 16.52 -1.21 25.33
CA PRO A 180 16.62 -0.65 26.68
C PRO A 180 17.36 -1.57 27.65
N CYS A 181 17.10 -2.89 27.64
CA CYS A 181 17.80 -3.84 28.48
C CYS A 181 19.31 -3.86 28.19
N ALA A 182 19.72 -3.88 26.92
CA ALA A 182 21.12 -3.85 26.55
C ALA A 182 21.79 -2.54 26.92
N SER A 183 21.05 -1.41 26.91
CA SER A 183 21.52 -0.11 27.38
C SER A 183 21.84 -0.14 28.88
N GLU A 184 20.92 -0.60 29.71
CA GLU A 184 21.11 -0.75 31.16
C GLU A 184 22.27 -1.72 31.50
N LEU A 185 22.35 -2.86 30.81
CA LEU A 185 23.43 -3.82 31.01
C LEU A 185 24.79 -3.28 30.55
N SER A 186 24.81 -2.44 29.51
CA SER A 186 26.05 -1.78 29.07
C SER A 186 26.53 -0.76 30.09
N GLU A 187 25.63 -0.02 30.71
CA GLU A 187 25.97 0.94 31.76
C GLU A 187 26.41 0.21 33.03
N HIS A 188 25.77 -0.90 33.42
CA HIS A 188 26.19 -1.74 34.51
C HIS A 188 27.63 -2.31 34.32
N ALA A 189 27.96 -2.77 33.11
CA ALA A 189 29.32 -3.25 32.79
C ALA A 189 30.35 -2.13 32.94
N ARG A 190 30.01 -0.92 32.53
CA ARG A 190 30.86 0.26 32.67
C ARG A 190 31.12 0.61 34.14
N GLN A 191 30.05 0.65 34.95
CA GLN A 191 30.12 1.03 36.37
C GLN A 191 30.84 -0.02 37.24
N THR A 192 30.65 -1.31 36.95
CA THR A 192 31.13 -2.41 37.83
C THR A 192 32.44 -3.04 37.39
N ARG A 193 32.85 -2.88 36.13
CA ARG A 193 33.98 -3.58 35.52
C ARG A 193 34.88 -2.68 34.67
N ASP A 194 34.59 -1.37 34.58
CA ASP A 194 35.31 -0.42 33.73
C ASP A 194 35.42 -0.86 32.25
N LEU A 195 34.41 -1.59 31.75
CA LEU A 195 34.35 -2.07 30.38
C LEU A 195 33.46 -1.20 29.53
N LEU A 196 33.95 -0.79 28.35
CA LEU A 196 33.12 -0.17 27.33
C LEU A 196 32.16 -1.22 26.76
N ALA A 197 30.91 -1.00 26.92
CA ALA A 197 29.84 -1.79 26.29
C ALA A 197 28.86 -0.88 25.53
N ILE A 198 28.27 -1.42 24.51
CA ILE A 198 27.33 -0.72 23.62
C ILE A 198 26.08 -1.57 23.48
N PRO A 199 24.88 -1.02 23.68
CA PRO A 199 23.63 -1.76 23.43
C PRO A 199 23.54 -2.14 21.96
N HIS A 200 22.92 -3.28 21.68
CA HIS A 200 22.60 -3.58 20.30
C HIS A 200 21.57 -2.60 19.76
N SER A 201 21.78 -2.20 18.54
CA SER A 201 20.88 -1.31 17.80
C SER A 201 20.70 -1.83 16.38
N GLN A 202 19.57 -1.53 15.78
CA GLN A 202 19.18 -2.08 14.49
C GLN A 202 18.25 -1.13 13.74
N ARG A 203 18.14 -1.32 12.42
CA ARG A 203 17.02 -0.78 11.69
C ARG A 203 15.73 -1.44 12.15
N SER A 204 14.68 -0.67 12.11
CA SER A 204 13.34 -1.09 12.49
C SER A 204 12.34 -0.51 11.52
N LYS A 205 11.20 -1.14 11.35
CA LYS A 205 10.17 -0.68 10.45
C LYS A 205 8.82 -0.66 11.15
N ALA A 206 8.10 0.42 10.97
CA ALA A 206 6.70 0.52 11.32
C ALA A 206 5.87 0.64 10.04
N ARG A 207 4.92 -0.27 9.84
CA ARG A 207 3.84 -0.12 8.86
C ARG A 207 2.63 0.44 9.55
N VAL A 208 2.29 1.66 9.18
CA VAL A 208 1.10 2.35 9.65
C VAL A 208 0.03 2.26 8.59
N SER A 209 -1.15 1.75 8.94
CA SER A 209 -2.33 1.69 8.08
C SER A 209 -3.43 2.49 8.75
N VAL A 210 -3.90 3.56 8.13
CA VAL A 210 -4.92 4.45 8.68
C VAL A 210 -6.14 4.51 7.76
N GLU A 211 -7.32 4.36 8.34
CA GLU A 211 -8.58 4.68 7.68
C GLU A 211 -8.94 6.13 7.95
N VAL A 212 -9.02 6.92 6.89
CA VAL A 212 -9.29 8.36 6.97
C VAL A 212 -10.79 8.63 6.90
N HIS A 213 -11.25 9.59 7.68
CA HIS A 213 -12.65 10.04 7.64
C HIS A 213 -13.06 10.44 6.22
N PRO A 214 -14.26 10.06 5.72
CA PRO A 214 -14.68 10.33 4.34
C PRO A 214 -14.55 11.81 3.93
N ASP A 215 -14.88 12.73 4.84
CA ASP A 215 -14.91 14.18 4.61
C ASP A 215 -13.62 14.90 5.04
N ARG A 216 -12.55 14.16 5.30
CA ARG A 216 -11.27 14.72 5.75
C ARG A 216 -10.14 14.22 4.85
N GLU A 217 -9.08 15.01 4.82
CA GLU A 217 -7.85 14.70 4.12
C GLU A 217 -6.71 14.49 5.12
N LEU A 218 -5.85 13.54 4.82
CA LEU A 218 -4.60 13.28 5.53
C LEU A 218 -3.52 13.02 4.49
N SER A 219 -2.52 13.87 4.45
CA SER A 219 -1.40 13.74 3.53
C SER A 219 -0.36 12.72 4.01
N LEU A 220 0.43 12.19 3.07
CA LEU A 220 1.57 11.33 3.40
C LEU A 220 2.63 12.07 4.23
N LEU A 221 2.80 13.38 4.01
CA LEU A 221 3.74 14.20 4.77
C LEU A 221 3.32 14.32 6.24
N GLU A 222 2.03 14.60 6.50
CA GLU A 222 1.51 14.66 7.86
C GLU A 222 1.62 13.31 8.57
N LEU A 223 1.35 12.20 7.86
CA LEU A 223 1.47 10.86 8.44
C LEU A 223 2.94 10.52 8.76
N ARG A 224 3.89 10.94 7.91
CA ARG A 224 5.33 10.87 8.21
C ARG A 224 5.67 11.66 9.48
N ASP A 225 5.19 12.89 9.58
CA ASP A 225 5.48 13.76 10.74
C ASP A 225 4.93 13.15 12.04
N MET A 226 3.76 12.52 12.00
CA MET A 226 3.24 11.73 13.13
C MET A 226 4.18 10.57 13.50
N CYS A 227 4.72 9.85 12.52
CA CYS A 227 5.69 8.78 12.76
C CYS A 227 6.98 9.32 13.37
N ILE A 228 7.49 10.46 12.90
CA ILE A 228 8.68 11.12 13.46
C ILE A 228 8.43 11.55 14.90
N GLN A 229 7.28 12.15 15.20
CA GLN A 229 6.93 12.57 16.56
C GLN A 229 6.83 11.39 17.53
N ALA A 230 6.33 10.24 17.06
CA ALA A 230 6.21 9.04 17.89
C ALA A 230 7.54 8.30 18.08
N LEU A 231 8.35 8.17 17.02
CA LEU A 231 9.50 7.24 16.99
C LEU A 231 10.87 7.94 16.98
N THR A 232 10.92 9.22 16.66
CA THR A 232 12.08 10.14 16.67
C THR A 232 13.26 9.76 15.75
N THR A 233 13.74 8.53 15.78
CA THR A 233 15.00 8.04 15.21
C THR A 233 14.89 7.62 13.74
N GLU A 234 14.30 8.44 12.88
CA GLU A 234 14.20 8.18 11.44
C GLU A 234 15.59 7.94 10.82
N THR A 235 15.72 6.92 9.95
CA THR A 235 16.98 6.66 9.24
C THR A 235 17.35 7.83 8.32
N GLN A 236 18.64 8.13 8.21
CA GLN A 236 19.16 9.31 7.50
C GLN A 236 19.65 8.95 6.09
N VAL A 237 19.32 9.77 5.10
CA VAL A 237 19.75 9.60 3.70
C VAL A 237 21.18 10.08 3.49
N MET A 238 21.52 11.26 4.03
CA MET A 238 22.79 11.92 3.81
C MET A 238 23.30 12.49 5.13
N VAL A 239 24.55 12.19 5.49
CA VAL A 239 25.12 12.57 6.79
C VAL A 239 26.57 13.05 6.64
N ARG A 240 26.96 13.94 7.54
CA ARG A 240 28.35 14.24 7.91
C ARG A 240 28.65 13.66 9.29
N ARG A 241 29.88 13.80 9.76
CA ARG A 241 30.29 13.28 11.07
C ARG A 241 29.49 13.82 12.23
N GLU A 242 29.11 15.10 12.18
CA GLU A 242 28.25 15.76 13.17
C GLU A 242 26.83 15.18 13.18
N ASP A 243 26.34 14.72 12.03
CA ASP A 243 25.03 14.07 11.92
C ASP A 243 25.07 12.63 12.47
N GLU A 244 26.17 11.88 12.18
CA GLU A 244 26.39 10.54 12.75
C GLU A 244 26.46 10.61 14.28
N GLN A 245 27.16 11.60 14.84
CA GLN A 245 27.23 11.83 16.28
C GLN A 245 25.84 12.16 16.84
N ALA A 246 25.09 13.06 16.18
CA ALA A 246 23.74 13.40 16.60
C ALA A 246 22.82 12.19 16.59
N PHE A 247 22.92 11.35 15.56
CA PHE A 247 22.12 10.14 15.46
C PHE A 247 22.47 9.12 16.55
N ALA A 248 23.76 8.97 16.91
CA ALA A 248 24.18 8.13 18.02
C ALA A 248 23.65 8.65 19.37
N GLU A 249 23.69 9.96 19.61
CA GLU A 249 23.14 10.59 20.80
C GLU A 249 21.61 10.38 20.88
N MET A 250 20.89 10.55 19.75
CA MET A 250 19.46 10.33 19.66
C MET A 250 19.06 8.88 19.95
N ASN A 251 19.81 7.90 19.41
CA ASN A 251 19.57 6.48 19.69
C ASN A 251 19.76 6.16 21.18
N GLY A 252 20.73 6.80 21.85
CA GLY A 252 20.97 6.64 23.28
C GLY A 252 19.87 7.27 24.14
N ALA A 253 19.31 8.40 23.69
CA ALA A 253 18.23 9.07 24.40
C ALA A 253 16.87 8.39 24.22
N GLU A 254 16.67 7.71 23.09
CA GLU A 254 15.37 7.22 22.63
C GLU A 254 15.34 5.67 22.52
N VAL A 255 15.97 4.99 23.51
CA VAL A 255 15.89 3.53 23.57
C VAL A 255 14.43 3.07 23.74
N LYS A 256 14.03 2.03 22.99
CA LYS A 256 12.65 1.55 23.01
C LYS A 256 12.53 0.07 22.63
N PHE A 257 11.63 -0.62 23.28
CA PHE A 257 11.18 -1.96 22.86
C PHE A 257 10.24 -1.84 21.64
N VAL A 258 10.03 -2.95 20.95
CA VAL A 258 9.05 -3.00 19.84
C VAL A 258 7.63 -2.71 20.33
N GLU A 259 7.28 -3.11 21.54
CA GLU A 259 6.03 -2.83 22.23
C GLU A 259 5.87 -1.33 22.48
N ASP A 260 6.94 -0.63 22.88
CA ASP A 260 6.91 0.81 23.12
C ASP A 260 6.70 1.58 21.80
N ALA A 261 7.40 1.16 20.72
CA ALA A 261 7.22 1.74 19.40
C ALA A 261 5.75 1.63 18.94
N ALA A 262 5.12 0.47 19.13
CA ALA A 262 3.72 0.28 18.77
C ALA A 262 2.77 1.15 19.64
N ARG A 263 3.05 1.27 20.95
CA ARG A 263 2.23 2.12 21.88
C ARG A 263 2.39 3.61 21.58
N LEU A 264 3.58 4.08 21.25
CA LEU A 264 3.85 5.47 20.90
C LEU A 264 3.09 5.86 19.63
N LEU A 265 3.14 5.01 18.59
CA LEU A 265 2.35 5.21 17.37
C LEU A 265 0.85 5.15 17.66
N TYR A 266 0.40 4.22 18.51
CA TYR A 266 -1.00 4.13 18.91
C TYR A 266 -1.48 5.44 19.54
N ALA A 267 -0.73 6.00 20.48
CA ALA A 267 -1.05 7.26 21.15
C ALA A 267 -1.13 8.40 20.12
N GLN A 268 -0.10 8.55 19.28
CA GLN A 268 -0.03 9.62 18.29
C GLN A 268 -1.19 9.58 17.28
N LEU A 269 -1.54 8.39 16.76
CA LEU A 269 -2.61 8.24 15.79
C LEU A 269 -4.01 8.37 16.42
N SER A 270 -4.14 8.02 17.71
CA SER A 270 -5.41 8.11 18.41
C SER A 270 -5.88 9.56 18.63
N ASP A 271 -4.95 10.50 18.72
CA ASP A 271 -5.25 11.90 18.98
C ASP A 271 -5.72 12.66 17.73
N ASP A 272 -5.55 12.10 16.52
CA ASP A 272 -6.01 12.74 15.30
C ASP A 272 -7.46 12.36 14.95
N SER A 273 -8.36 13.34 14.99
CA SER A 273 -9.78 13.14 14.70
C SER A 273 -10.11 12.81 13.25
N ARG A 274 -9.14 12.94 12.32
CA ARG A 274 -9.27 12.55 10.93
C ARG A 274 -9.14 11.05 10.73
N ILE A 275 -8.56 10.35 11.71
CA ILE A 275 -8.32 8.90 11.68
C ILE A 275 -9.46 8.18 12.39
N ILE A 276 -10.24 7.41 11.62
CA ILE A 276 -11.36 6.59 12.14
C ILE A 276 -10.83 5.35 12.81
N ASP A 277 -9.97 4.62 12.11
CA ASP A 277 -9.37 3.37 12.55
C ASP A 277 -7.93 3.27 12.04
N PHE A 278 -7.12 2.48 12.73
CA PHE A 278 -5.74 2.24 12.29
C PHE A 278 -5.21 0.90 12.81
N ARG A 279 -4.19 0.42 12.12
CA ARG A 279 -3.32 -0.67 12.57
C ARG A 279 -1.87 -0.24 12.42
N VAL A 280 -1.07 -0.52 13.44
CA VAL A 280 0.39 -0.39 13.42
C VAL A 280 1.01 -1.76 13.55
N VAL A 281 2.02 -2.03 12.72
CA VAL A 281 2.83 -3.25 12.74
C VAL A 281 4.28 -2.81 12.83
N CYS A 282 4.93 -3.08 13.96
CA CYS A 282 6.33 -2.75 14.17
C CYS A 282 7.18 -4.03 14.10
N SER A 283 8.35 -3.92 13.47
CA SER A 283 9.37 -4.97 13.45
C SER A 283 10.74 -4.36 13.77
N HIS A 284 11.43 -4.90 14.76
CA HIS A 284 12.81 -4.62 15.09
C HIS A 284 13.69 -5.75 14.54
N PHE A 285 14.57 -5.43 13.58
CA PHE A 285 15.47 -6.40 12.94
C PHE A 285 16.67 -6.66 13.85
N GLU A 286 16.41 -7.46 14.90
CA GLU A 286 17.29 -7.64 16.04
C GLU A 286 18.73 -8.04 15.64
N SER A 287 19.73 -7.19 15.95
CA SER A 287 21.12 -7.50 15.65
C SER A 287 21.75 -8.52 16.62
N LEU A 288 21.10 -8.78 17.75
CA LEU A 288 21.50 -9.81 18.72
C LEU A 288 21.05 -11.21 18.30
N HIS A 289 19.96 -11.32 17.56
CA HIS A 289 19.28 -12.57 17.22
C HIS A 289 19.24 -12.80 15.70
N SER A 290 18.91 -14.03 15.31
CA SER A 290 18.62 -14.39 13.90
C SER A 290 17.13 -14.26 13.52
N HIS A 291 16.34 -13.67 14.39
CA HIS A 291 14.91 -13.42 14.21
C HIS A 291 14.57 -11.99 14.63
N ASP A 292 13.42 -11.52 14.23
CA ASP A 292 12.95 -10.16 14.51
C ASP A 292 11.96 -10.15 15.68
N ALA A 293 11.92 -9.04 16.43
CA ALA A 293 10.88 -8.77 17.40
C ALA A 293 9.74 -8.01 16.72
N VAL A 294 8.49 -8.42 16.95
CA VAL A 294 7.33 -7.83 16.28
C VAL A 294 6.23 -7.46 17.26
N ALA A 295 5.50 -6.40 16.96
CA ALA A 295 4.32 -5.96 17.69
C ALA A 295 3.23 -5.46 16.74
N VAL A 296 1.97 -5.82 17.03
CA VAL A 296 0.80 -5.36 16.29
C VAL A 296 -0.20 -4.74 17.24
N LEU A 297 -0.65 -3.53 16.93
CA LEU A 297 -1.76 -2.86 17.60
C LEU A 297 -2.73 -2.30 16.57
N CYS A 298 -4.02 -2.25 16.91
CA CYS A 298 -5.03 -1.53 16.15
C CYS A 298 -6.01 -0.83 17.11
N ARG A 299 -6.69 0.21 16.64
CA ARG A 299 -7.87 0.74 17.32
C ARG A 299 -9.00 -0.28 17.24
N GLY A 300 -9.23 -0.86 16.04
CA GLY A 300 -10.06 -2.03 15.86
C GLY A 300 -11.54 -1.76 16.09
N ILE A 301 -12.09 -0.77 15.38
CA ILE A 301 -13.54 -0.54 15.38
C ILE A 301 -14.27 -1.71 14.72
N ASP A 302 -15.57 -1.81 14.94
CA ASP A 302 -16.38 -2.86 14.32
C ASP A 302 -16.32 -2.80 12.77
N GLY A 303 -15.93 -3.91 12.15
CA GLY A 303 -15.67 -3.98 10.71
C GLY A 303 -14.38 -3.31 10.23
N GLY A 304 -13.56 -2.78 11.13
CA GLY A 304 -12.28 -2.12 10.86
C GLY A 304 -11.08 -3.06 10.81
N PHE A 305 -9.91 -2.53 11.16
CA PHE A 305 -8.68 -3.31 11.24
C PHE A 305 -8.72 -4.34 12.37
N ARG A 306 -7.99 -5.44 12.15
CA ARG A 306 -7.79 -6.49 13.14
C ARG A 306 -6.30 -6.67 13.42
N ALA A 307 -6.00 -7.21 14.61
CA ALA A 307 -4.63 -7.44 15.04
C ALA A 307 -4.01 -8.71 14.43
N GLU A 308 -4.80 -9.58 13.82
CA GLU A 308 -4.27 -10.74 13.09
C GLU A 308 -3.45 -10.26 11.90
N TYR A 309 -2.16 -10.57 11.94
CA TYR A 309 -1.19 -10.20 10.93
C TYR A 309 -0.22 -11.34 10.70
N GLU A 310 -0.17 -11.86 9.50
CA GLU A 310 0.58 -13.09 9.18
C GLU A 310 1.85 -12.80 8.36
N ASP A 311 1.89 -11.68 7.63
CA ASP A 311 2.94 -11.43 6.64
C ASP A 311 3.99 -10.43 7.15
N PHE A 312 4.76 -10.82 8.17
CA PHE A 312 5.87 -10.02 8.67
C PHE A 312 7.05 -9.96 7.68
N SER A 313 7.15 -10.90 6.72
CA SER A 313 8.23 -10.94 5.73
C SER A 313 8.21 -9.68 4.82
N ASN A 314 7.05 -9.08 4.58
CA ASN A 314 6.92 -7.82 3.83
C ASN A 314 7.38 -6.58 4.60
N LEU A 315 7.81 -6.72 5.86
CA LEU A 315 8.40 -5.63 6.64
C LEU A 315 9.91 -5.54 6.51
N ILE A 316 10.57 -6.51 5.88
CA ILE A 316 12.01 -6.46 5.61
C ILE A 316 12.33 -5.29 4.67
N VAL A 317 13.37 -4.52 4.99
CA VAL A 317 13.81 -3.31 4.27
C VAL A 317 15.03 -3.64 3.40
#